data_312b423083c267869dc73c11ae96a5af
#
_entry.id   312b423083c267869dc73c11ae96a5af
#
_cell.length_a   1.000
_cell.length_b   1.000
_cell.length_c   1.000
_cell.angle_alpha   90.00
_cell.angle_beta   90.00
_cell.angle_gamma   90.00
#
_symmetry.space_group_name_H-M   'P 1'
#
loop_
_entity.id
_entity.type
_entity.pdbx_description
1 polymer ?
#
loop_
_entity_poly.entity_id
_entity_poly.type
_entity_poly.pdbx_seq_one_letter_code
_entity_poly.pdbx_strand_id
1 'polypeptide(L)'
;MRRLLALLLASLMLLATAACGNDNGSAKAGNVDMGEQIKGLSVSGAFGQQPTVKVSSAVKADKPQTQVISKGDGNPVVANKKAMFNIYLAKGSDGKKLYSSVDQGTPSQVAMNEKEFFKVIIDSLVGKPQGSRVAIAATVKDVWGSAGAPQLKLKPTDTVLFVIDVLSVEPKDVLPGPKGTKVAAPADAPKVKESGDKVTGIDFSKAPKKAPSKLQVIPLVQGDGPAAKAGRLVTFNYYGAVWGSNKPFDSSFSRGAPVPFGVGVKGLIPAWDKVIPGLKQGSRVLIIAPPGDAYGAQAQSGIPANSTLTFVVDVLGVDS
;
A
#
# COMPACT_ATOMS: atom_id res chain seq x y z
N MET A 1 16.18 -9.44 -18.30
CA MET A 1 16.85 -8.78 -17.19
C MET A 1 15.98 -7.74 -16.44
N ARG A 2 14.98 -7.11 -17.05
CA ARG A 2 14.03 -6.17 -16.38
C ARG A 2 13.04 -6.84 -15.42
N ARG A 3 12.80 -8.15 -15.52
CA ARG A 3 11.82 -8.89 -14.70
C ARG A 3 12.35 -9.39 -13.34
N LEU A 4 13.66 -9.40 -13.13
CA LEU A 4 14.29 -9.91 -11.90
C LEU A 4 14.36 -8.89 -10.75
N LEU A 5 14.43 -7.58 -11.04
CA LEU A 5 14.33 -6.56 -9.99
C LEU A 5 12.90 -6.41 -9.45
N ALA A 6 11.90 -6.58 -10.30
CA ALA A 6 10.50 -6.62 -9.90
C ALA A 6 10.17 -7.85 -9.03
N LEU A 7 10.86 -8.98 -9.24
CA LEU A 7 10.67 -10.22 -8.49
C LEU A 7 11.25 -10.16 -7.06
N LEU A 8 12.24 -9.31 -6.79
CA LEU A 8 12.78 -9.14 -5.43
C LEU A 8 11.90 -8.25 -4.53
N LEU A 9 11.01 -7.47 -5.12
CA LEU A 9 10.04 -6.62 -4.40
C LEU A 9 8.58 -7.10 -4.59
N ALA A 10 8.31 -7.98 -5.56
CA ALA A 10 6.96 -8.44 -5.90
C ALA A 10 6.64 -9.90 -5.51
N SER A 11 7.60 -10.66 -4.97
CA SER A 11 7.38 -12.08 -4.60
C SER A 11 6.71 -12.27 -3.23
N LEU A 12 6.06 -11.26 -2.69
CA LEU A 12 5.36 -11.36 -1.40
C LEU A 12 3.85 -11.07 -1.49
N MET A 13 3.20 -11.59 -2.53
CA MET A 13 1.75 -11.70 -2.52
C MET A 13 1.37 -13.17 -2.43
N LEU A 14 1.52 -13.79 -1.24
CA LEU A 14 0.73 -14.96 -0.81
C LEU A 14 1.14 -15.37 0.61
N LEU A 15 0.11 -15.52 1.45
CA LEU A 15 0.11 -16.05 2.83
C LEU A 15 0.25 -15.02 3.97
N ALA A 16 -0.86 -14.33 4.25
CA ALA A 16 -1.09 -13.76 5.56
C ALA A 16 -1.81 -14.80 6.43
N THR A 17 -1.07 -15.52 7.26
CA THR A 17 -1.65 -16.19 8.43
C THR A 17 -1.76 -15.17 9.56
N ALA A 18 -2.98 -15.00 10.07
CA ALA A 18 -3.30 -14.15 11.18
C ALA A 18 -2.53 -14.57 12.45
N ALA A 19 -1.85 -13.63 13.07
CA ALA A 19 -1.46 -13.72 14.48
C ALA A 19 -1.99 -12.46 15.18
N CYS A 20 -3.01 -12.65 16.02
CA CYS A 20 -3.48 -11.63 16.95
C CYS A 20 -2.41 -11.37 18.00
N GLY A 21 -1.95 -10.14 18.09
CA GLY A 21 -1.17 -9.62 19.21
C GLY A 21 -1.71 -8.22 19.54
N ASN A 22 -2.33 -8.11 20.71
CA ASN A 22 -2.90 -6.91 21.26
C ASN A 22 -1.78 -6.18 22.03
N ASP A 23 -1.26 -5.06 21.48
CA ASP A 23 -0.41 -4.16 22.25
C ASP A 23 -0.82 -2.71 21.96
N ASN A 24 -1.50 -2.14 22.96
CA ASN A 24 -1.81 -0.72 23.06
C ASN A 24 -0.55 0.08 23.43
N GLY A 25 0.20 0.53 22.43
CA GLY A 25 1.30 1.48 22.61
C GLY A 25 0.91 2.86 22.05
N SER A 26 0.41 3.75 22.89
CA SER A 26 0.29 5.18 22.55
C SER A 26 1.68 5.79 22.39
N ALA A 27 2.19 5.88 21.17
CA ALA A 27 3.40 6.65 20.88
C ALA A 27 3.05 8.16 20.87
N LYS A 28 3.44 8.88 21.92
CA LYS A 28 3.51 10.34 21.91
C LYS A 28 4.47 10.78 20.79
N ALA A 29 4.12 11.84 20.07
CA ALA A 29 5.00 12.52 19.11
C ALA A 29 6.25 13.03 19.83
N GLY A 30 7.27 12.17 19.95
CA GLY A 30 8.58 12.51 20.49
C GLY A 30 9.38 13.31 19.47
N ASN A 31 10.40 14.02 19.95
CA ASN A 31 11.40 14.66 19.09
C ASN A 31 11.96 13.60 18.12
N VAL A 32 11.70 13.77 16.82
CA VAL A 32 12.24 12.86 15.81
C VAL A 32 13.72 13.14 15.69
N ASP A 33 14.54 12.16 16.01
CA ASP A 33 15.98 12.22 15.78
C ASP A 33 16.25 12.40 14.28
N MET A 34 16.90 13.50 13.92
CA MET A 34 17.28 13.80 12.53
C MET A 34 18.45 12.92 12.05
N GLY A 35 19.09 12.22 12.96
CA GLY A 35 20.30 11.43 12.70
C GLY A 35 21.53 12.28 12.38
N GLU A 36 22.67 11.62 12.29
CA GLU A 36 23.91 12.26 11.85
C GLU A 36 23.93 12.41 10.33
N GLN A 37 24.57 13.48 9.85
CA GLN A 37 24.74 13.67 8.40
C GLN A 37 25.63 12.56 7.82
N ILE A 38 25.14 11.87 6.78
CA ILE A 38 25.91 10.88 6.05
C ILE A 38 26.99 11.60 5.25
N LYS A 39 28.25 11.46 5.68
CA LYS A 39 29.40 12.14 5.09
C LYS A 39 29.54 11.79 3.59
N GLY A 40 29.70 12.81 2.76
CA GLY A 40 29.83 12.67 1.32
C GLY A 40 28.53 12.52 0.54
N LEU A 41 27.38 12.44 1.23
CA LEU A 41 26.06 12.35 0.61
C LEU A 41 25.35 13.71 0.60
N SER A 42 24.78 14.06 -0.54
CA SER A 42 23.84 15.17 -0.69
C SER A 42 22.60 14.69 -1.40
N VAL A 43 21.43 14.99 -0.83
CA VAL A 43 20.11 14.63 -1.38
C VAL A 43 19.28 15.90 -1.56
N SER A 44 18.69 16.06 -2.73
CA SER A 44 17.79 17.20 -3.05
C SER A 44 16.61 16.74 -3.90
N GLY A 45 15.72 17.66 -4.24
CA GLY A 45 14.50 17.42 -5.01
C GLY A 45 13.24 17.40 -4.13
N ALA A 46 12.09 17.65 -4.73
CA ALA A 46 10.81 17.71 -4.03
C ALA A 46 10.40 16.35 -3.46
N PHE A 47 9.74 16.36 -2.30
CA PHE A 47 9.15 15.17 -1.68
C PHE A 47 8.16 14.50 -2.65
N GLY A 48 8.15 13.17 -2.67
CA GLY A 48 7.30 12.38 -3.56
C GLY A 48 7.80 12.28 -5.01
N GLN A 49 8.82 13.05 -5.38
CA GLN A 49 9.44 13.05 -6.70
C GLN A 49 10.79 12.34 -6.67
N GLN A 50 11.31 12.01 -7.86
CA GLN A 50 12.64 11.43 -8.03
C GLN A 50 13.70 12.30 -7.33
N PRO A 51 14.42 11.79 -6.33
CA PRO A 51 15.48 12.55 -5.68
C PRO A 51 16.71 12.70 -6.60
N THR A 52 17.42 13.80 -6.43
CA THR A 52 18.77 13.96 -6.94
C THR A 52 19.76 13.56 -5.84
N VAL A 53 20.51 12.50 -6.07
CA VAL A 53 21.52 11.98 -5.15
C VAL A 53 22.89 12.28 -5.71
N LYS A 54 23.71 13.01 -4.95
CA LYS A 54 25.12 13.32 -5.28
C LYS A 54 26.03 12.75 -4.22
N VAL A 55 27.11 12.11 -4.65
CA VAL A 55 28.17 11.57 -3.81
C VAL A 55 29.45 12.34 -4.14
N SER A 56 29.90 13.19 -3.22
CA SER A 56 31.13 13.99 -3.38
C SER A 56 32.40 13.21 -3.07
N SER A 57 32.29 12.17 -2.25
CA SER A 57 33.32 11.17 -1.96
C SER A 57 32.63 9.86 -1.63
N ALA A 58 33.24 8.72 -1.95
CA ALA A 58 32.67 7.40 -1.70
C ALA A 58 32.14 7.28 -0.27
N VAL A 59 30.82 7.06 -0.13
CA VAL A 59 30.18 6.81 1.17
C VAL A 59 30.56 5.39 1.59
N LYS A 60 31.15 5.27 2.78
CA LYS A 60 31.47 4.00 3.42
C LYS A 60 30.63 3.87 4.70
N ALA A 61 29.93 2.77 4.84
CA ALA A 61 29.16 2.46 6.02
C ALA A 61 29.76 1.22 6.70
N ASP A 62 30.37 1.42 7.87
CA ASP A 62 30.82 0.29 8.72
C ASP A 62 29.66 -0.27 9.55
N LYS A 63 28.65 0.55 9.77
CA LYS A 63 27.34 0.22 10.36
C LYS A 63 26.26 1.03 9.66
N PRO A 64 24.99 0.59 9.70
CA PRO A 64 23.89 1.37 9.13
C PRO A 64 23.83 2.80 9.70
N GLN A 65 23.68 3.77 8.81
CA GLN A 65 23.54 5.20 9.14
C GLN A 65 22.20 5.68 8.60
N THR A 66 21.48 6.49 9.37
CA THR A 66 20.19 7.06 9.01
C THR A 66 20.21 8.57 9.19
N GLN A 67 19.80 9.31 8.16
CA GLN A 67 19.67 10.77 8.17
C GLN A 67 18.29 11.15 7.69
N VAL A 68 17.57 11.98 8.45
CA VAL A 68 16.33 12.60 7.99
C VAL A 68 16.68 13.83 7.15
N ILE A 69 16.41 13.77 5.86
CA ILE A 69 16.66 14.88 4.90
C ILE A 69 15.59 15.96 5.05
N SER A 70 14.34 15.55 5.18
CA SER A 70 13.22 16.45 5.50
C SER A 70 12.25 15.73 6.42
N LYS A 71 11.80 16.43 7.46
CA LYS A 71 10.84 15.88 8.42
C LYS A 71 9.43 16.17 7.96
N GLY A 72 8.57 15.13 7.95
CA GLY A 72 7.12 15.27 7.81
C GLY A 72 6.44 15.56 9.14
N ASP A 73 5.14 15.78 9.09
CA ASP A 73 4.27 16.11 10.23
C ASP A 73 3.12 15.11 10.43
N GLY A 74 3.01 14.10 9.56
CA GLY A 74 1.97 13.10 9.63
C GLY A 74 2.19 12.03 10.71
N ASN A 75 1.36 11.00 10.68
CA ASN A 75 1.47 9.87 11.60
C ASN A 75 2.81 9.13 11.44
N PRO A 76 3.38 8.57 12.53
CA PRO A 76 4.63 7.84 12.45
C PRO A 76 4.45 6.47 11.78
N VAL A 77 5.51 5.99 11.13
CA VAL A 77 5.64 4.58 10.72
C VAL A 77 5.62 3.70 11.97
N VAL A 78 4.80 2.66 11.96
CA VAL A 78 4.62 1.75 13.10
C VAL A 78 5.06 0.34 12.71
N ALA A 79 5.81 -0.33 13.59
CA ALA A 79 6.22 -1.72 13.40
C ALA A 79 5.00 -2.63 13.19
N ASN A 80 5.13 -3.63 12.32
CA ASN A 80 4.09 -4.58 11.92
C ASN A 80 2.86 -3.97 11.20
N LYS A 81 2.85 -2.65 10.99
CA LYS A 81 1.80 -1.96 10.23
C LYS A 81 2.26 -1.69 8.80
N LYS A 82 1.31 -1.59 7.87
CA LYS A 82 1.64 -1.28 6.48
C LYS A 82 2.01 0.18 6.31
N ALA A 83 3.02 0.41 5.47
CA ALA A 83 3.39 1.75 5.04
C ALA A 83 3.68 1.77 3.54
N MET A 84 3.59 2.95 2.93
CA MET A 84 3.79 3.16 1.51
C MET A 84 4.92 4.16 1.30
N PHE A 85 5.84 3.81 0.39
CA PHE A 85 7.09 4.53 0.18
C PHE A 85 7.41 4.73 -1.29
N ASN A 86 8.03 5.87 -1.60
CA ASN A 86 8.93 5.92 -2.75
C ASN A 86 10.33 5.51 -2.30
N ILE A 87 10.95 4.62 -3.04
CA ILE A 87 12.28 4.08 -2.75
C ILE A 87 13.20 4.40 -3.92
N TYR A 88 14.32 5.05 -3.61
CA TYR A 88 15.45 5.25 -4.51
C TYR A 88 16.65 4.51 -3.95
N LEU A 89 17.33 3.72 -4.78
CA LEU A 89 18.52 2.96 -4.41
C LEU A 89 19.68 3.37 -5.31
N ALA A 90 20.85 3.63 -4.71
CA ALA A 90 22.06 3.97 -5.42
C ALA A 90 23.29 3.27 -4.82
N LYS A 91 24.43 3.28 -5.56
CA LYS A 91 25.72 2.86 -5.05
C LYS A 91 26.30 3.92 -4.14
N GLY A 92 26.91 3.51 -3.03
CA GLY A 92 27.64 4.40 -2.13
C GLY A 92 28.93 4.95 -2.72
N SER A 93 29.54 4.24 -3.69
CA SER A 93 30.83 4.62 -4.30
C SER A 93 30.74 5.88 -5.16
N ASP A 94 29.64 6.06 -5.90
CA ASP A 94 29.52 7.08 -6.95
C ASP A 94 28.11 7.69 -7.08
N GLY A 95 27.15 7.24 -6.27
CA GLY A 95 25.77 7.68 -6.34
C GLY A 95 24.97 7.14 -7.54
N LYS A 96 25.55 6.21 -8.32
CA LYS A 96 24.88 5.64 -9.50
C LYS A 96 23.59 4.96 -9.10
N LYS A 97 22.46 5.42 -9.72
CA LYS A 97 21.14 4.84 -9.52
C LYS A 97 21.11 3.36 -9.89
N LEU A 98 20.55 2.54 -8.99
CA LEU A 98 20.31 1.12 -9.19
C LEU A 98 18.82 0.83 -9.38
N TYR A 99 17.96 1.55 -8.65
CA TYR A 99 16.50 1.36 -8.69
C TYR A 99 15.77 2.65 -8.28
N SER A 100 14.56 2.81 -8.77
CA SER A 100 13.61 3.81 -8.27
C SER A 100 12.18 3.35 -8.49
N SER A 101 11.35 3.39 -7.45
CA SER A 101 9.91 3.13 -7.56
C SER A 101 9.18 4.23 -8.32
N VAL A 102 9.71 5.46 -8.32
CA VAL A 102 9.16 6.59 -9.10
C VAL A 102 9.25 6.29 -10.59
N ASP A 103 10.37 5.71 -11.06
CA ASP A 103 10.52 5.30 -12.46
C ASP A 103 9.53 4.19 -12.86
N GLN A 104 9.08 3.38 -11.88
CA GLN A 104 8.08 2.34 -12.10
C GLN A 104 6.65 2.88 -12.07
N GLY A 105 6.46 4.12 -11.61
CA GLY A 105 5.15 4.76 -11.48
C GLY A 105 4.24 4.14 -10.41
N THR A 106 4.80 3.30 -9.52
CA THR A 106 4.04 2.63 -8.45
C THR A 106 4.87 2.61 -7.17
N PRO A 107 4.38 3.21 -6.07
CA PRO A 107 5.04 3.15 -4.77
C PRO A 107 5.10 1.73 -4.21
N SER A 108 6.11 1.47 -3.38
CA SER A 108 6.21 0.22 -2.62
C SER A 108 5.27 0.26 -1.42
N GLN A 109 4.55 -0.84 -1.18
CA GLN A 109 3.64 -1.00 -0.04
C GLN A 109 4.02 -2.28 0.69
N VAL A 110 4.49 -2.15 1.93
CA VAL A 110 4.99 -3.28 2.73
C VAL A 110 4.58 -3.14 4.18
N ALA A 111 4.41 -4.27 4.88
CA ALA A 111 4.33 -4.26 6.32
C ALA A 111 5.73 -4.09 6.92
N MET A 112 5.83 -3.29 7.98
CA MET A 112 7.10 -2.97 8.64
C MET A 112 7.56 -4.10 9.55
N ASN A 113 7.79 -5.29 8.96
CA ASN A 113 8.29 -6.49 9.63
C ASN A 113 9.30 -7.22 8.74
N GLU A 114 10.17 -8.04 9.37
CA GLU A 114 11.28 -8.73 8.68
C GLU A 114 10.82 -9.83 7.69
N LYS A 115 9.55 -10.22 7.71
CA LYS A 115 9.00 -11.16 6.72
C LYS A 115 8.74 -10.48 5.36
N GLU A 116 8.49 -9.17 5.39
CA GLU A 116 8.11 -8.40 4.20
C GLU A 116 9.16 -7.38 3.79
N PHE A 117 10.05 -6.94 4.71
CA PHE A 117 11.00 -5.89 4.40
C PHE A 117 12.35 -6.06 5.12
N PHE A 118 13.37 -5.34 4.67
CA PHE A 118 14.72 -5.43 5.22
C PHE A 118 14.81 -4.79 6.60
N LYS A 119 15.37 -5.53 7.57
CA LYS A 119 15.51 -5.06 8.95
C LYS A 119 16.15 -3.67 9.06
N VAL A 120 17.24 -3.43 8.34
CA VAL A 120 17.95 -2.15 8.35
C VAL A 120 17.06 -0.98 7.95
N ILE A 121 16.12 -1.20 7.02
CA ILE A 121 15.18 -0.17 6.58
C ILE A 121 14.05 0.01 7.60
N ILE A 122 13.55 -1.10 8.17
CA ILE A 122 12.53 -1.05 9.24
C ILE A 122 13.06 -0.22 10.41
N ASP A 123 14.26 -0.54 10.92
CA ASP A 123 14.90 0.15 12.05
C ASP A 123 15.11 1.65 11.75
N SER A 124 15.38 2.01 10.50
CA SER A 124 15.59 3.39 10.07
C SER A 124 14.29 4.19 9.93
N LEU A 125 13.16 3.53 9.63
CA LEU A 125 11.91 4.19 9.29
C LEU A 125 10.88 4.17 10.41
N VAL A 126 10.85 3.14 11.26
CA VAL A 126 9.91 3.08 12.40
C VAL A 126 10.07 4.32 13.28
N GLY A 127 8.95 4.98 13.60
CA GLY A 127 8.91 6.24 14.34
C GLY A 127 9.10 7.50 13.47
N LYS A 128 9.53 7.38 12.20
CA LYS A 128 9.62 8.55 11.31
C LYS A 128 8.23 8.96 10.81
N PRO A 129 7.90 10.27 10.84
CA PRO A 129 6.58 10.73 10.40
C PRO A 129 6.37 10.54 8.89
N GLN A 130 5.12 10.29 8.51
CA GLN A 130 4.69 10.45 7.13
C GLN A 130 4.99 11.86 6.63
N GLY A 131 5.37 12.00 5.35
CA GLY A 131 5.90 13.23 4.78
C GLY A 131 7.42 13.39 4.92
N SER A 132 8.08 12.49 5.66
CA SER A 132 9.55 12.51 5.79
C SER A 132 10.25 11.93 4.58
N ARG A 133 11.41 12.54 4.22
CA ARG A 133 12.43 11.93 3.36
C ARG A 133 13.60 11.49 4.21
N VAL A 134 13.98 10.22 4.11
CA VAL A 134 15.04 9.61 4.91
C VAL A 134 16.10 9.04 3.99
N ALA A 135 17.37 9.34 4.26
CA ALA A 135 18.51 8.69 3.62
C ALA A 135 19.09 7.63 4.56
N ILE A 136 19.48 6.48 3.99
CA ILE A 136 20.07 5.37 4.73
C ILE A 136 21.31 4.92 3.96
N ALA A 137 22.45 4.80 4.65
CA ALA A 137 23.64 4.16 4.14
C ALA A 137 23.88 2.86 4.90
N ALA A 138 24.03 1.74 4.19
CA ALA A 138 24.26 0.44 4.79
C ALA A 138 25.15 -0.42 3.89
N THR A 139 25.81 -1.44 4.46
CA THR A 139 26.51 -2.40 3.62
C THR A 139 25.51 -3.30 2.90
N VAL A 140 25.90 -3.81 1.76
CA VAL A 140 25.10 -4.82 1.03
C VAL A 140 24.82 -6.03 1.93
N LYS A 141 25.75 -6.40 2.80
CA LYS A 141 25.58 -7.47 3.79
C LYS A 141 24.45 -7.18 4.79
N ASP A 142 24.31 -5.92 5.25
CA ASP A 142 23.25 -5.52 6.19
C ASP A 142 21.85 -5.63 5.56
N VAL A 143 21.78 -5.48 4.23
CA VAL A 143 20.51 -5.51 3.49
C VAL A 143 20.20 -6.92 2.98
N TRP A 144 21.14 -7.59 2.29
CA TRP A 144 20.92 -8.86 1.59
C TRP A 144 21.72 -10.05 2.16
N GLY A 145 22.45 -9.84 3.26
CA GLY A 145 23.25 -10.87 3.89
C GLY A 145 24.61 -11.12 3.21
N SER A 146 25.29 -12.18 3.63
CA SER A 146 26.66 -12.51 3.21
C SER A 146 26.81 -12.89 1.73
N ALA A 147 25.73 -13.30 1.07
CA ALA A 147 25.73 -13.58 -0.37
C ALA A 147 25.88 -12.33 -1.24
N GLY A 148 25.63 -11.14 -0.68
CA GLY A 148 25.65 -9.89 -1.42
C GLY A 148 24.44 -9.73 -2.35
N ALA A 149 24.60 -8.88 -3.37
CA ALA A 149 23.58 -8.66 -4.41
C ALA A 149 24.20 -8.83 -5.81
N PRO A 150 24.51 -10.07 -6.24
CA PRO A 150 25.21 -10.35 -7.51
C PRO A 150 24.47 -9.79 -8.73
N GLN A 151 23.13 -9.79 -8.71
CA GLN A 151 22.28 -9.24 -9.77
C GLN A 151 22.46 -7.73 -9.95
N LEU A 152 22.89 -7.02 -8.90
CA LEU A 152 23.25 -5.60 -8.93
C LEU A 152 24.77 -5.38 -9.12
N LYS A 153 25.55 -6.46 -9.25
CA LYS A 153 27.00 -6.47 -9.30
C LYS A 153 27.63 -5.78 -8.08
N LEU A 154 27.09 -6.10 -6.89
CA LEU A 154 27.53 -5.57 -5.61
C LEU A 154 28.06 -6.69 -4.72
N LYS A 155 29.20 -6.43 -4.06
CA LYS A 155 29.82 -7.30 -3.05
C LYS A 155 29.19 -7.03 -1.67
N PRO A 156 29.26 -7.97 -0.73
CA PRO A 156 28.76 -7.78 0.63
C PRO A 156 29.31 -6.55 1.36
N THR A 157 30.54 -6.17 1.06
CA THR A 157 31.24 -5.01 1.65
C THR A 157 30.94 -3.67 0.98
N ASP A 158 30.28 -3.68 -0.17
CA ASP A 158 29.91 -2.43 -0.84
C ASP A 158 28.83 -1.69 -0.03
N THR A 159 28.86 -0.36 -0.07
CA THR A 159 27.81 0.47 0.54
C THR A 159 26.73 0.76 -0.49
N VAL A 160 25.49 0.68 -0.06
CA VAL A 160 24.30 1.14 -0.79
C VAL A 160 23.63 2.29 -0.06
N LEU A 161 23.02 3.16 -0.84
CA LEU A 161 22.28 4.33 -0.37
C LEU A 161 20.81 4.16 -0.73
N PHE A 162 19.95 4.22 0.27
CA PHE A 162 18.52 4.37 0.07
C PHE A 162 18.13 5.82 0.32
N VAL A 163 17.26 6.35 -0.51
CA VAL A 163 16.49 7.58 -0.21
C VAL A 163 15.01 7.19 -0.26
N ILE A 164 14.34 7.36 0.85
CA ILE A 164 12.97 6.86 1.03
C ILE A 164 12.06 8.01 1.44
N ASP A 165 11.00 8.22 0.67
CA ASP A 165 9.90 9.11 1.01
C ASP A 165 8.79 8.30 1.67
N VAL A 166 8.44 8.64 2.90
CA VAL A 166 7.31 8.04 3.62
C VAL A 166 6.02 8.69 3.13
N LEU A 167 5.35 8.07 2.17
CA LEU A 167 4.18 8.65 1.49
C LEU A 167 2.90 8.53 2.32
N SER A 168 2.71 7.38 2.96
CA SER A 168 1.51 7.10 3.73
C SER A 168 1.77 5.97 4.73
N VAL A 169 1.07 6.01 5.84
CA VAL A 169 1.06 4.96 6.87
C VAL A 169 -0.35 4.43 7.06
N GLU A 170 -0.47 3.22 7.59
CA GLU A 170 -1.77 2.63 7.90
C GLU A 170 -2.56 3.54 8.85
N PRO A 171 -3.85 3.88 8.51
CA PRO A 171 -4.68 4.72 9.36
C PRO A 171 -4.79 4.19 10.78
N LYS A 172 -4.73 5.09 11.78
CA LYS A 172 -4.89 4.73 13.19
C LYS A 172 -6.34 4.46 13.54
N ASP A 173 -7.23 5.32 13.05
CA ASP A 173 -8.65 5.31 13.37
C ASP A 173 -9.40 4.49 12.32
N VAL A 174 -9.60 3.22 12.63
CA VAL A 174 -10.32 2.28 11.77
C VAL A 174 -11.67 1.98 12.40
N LEU A 175 -12.75 2.28 11.68
CA LEU A 175 -14.11 1.99 12.11
C LEU A 175 -14.35 0.48 12.13
N PRO A 176 -15.19 -0.04 13.05
CA PRO A 176 -15.54 -1.46 13.09
C PRO A 176 -16.45 -1.89 11.92
N GLY A 177 -17.17 -0.94 11.31
CA GLY A 177 -18.09 -1.14 10.20
C GLY A 177 -18.48 0.17 9.53
N PRO A 178 -19.34 0.14 8.52
CA PRO A 178 -19.81 1.34 7.84
C PRO A 178 -20.62 2.22 8.81
N LYS A 179 -20.41 3.55 8.72
CA LYS A 179 -21.06 4.54 9.58
C LYS A 179 -21.43 5.77 8.77
N GLY A 180 -22.69 6.15 8.79
CA GLY A 180 -23.19 7.31 8.04
C GLY A 180 -24.66 7.17 7.66
N THR A 181 -25.09 7.90 6.64
CA THR A 181 -26.46 7.92 6.16
C THR A 181 -26.70 6.76 5.18
N LYS A 182 -27.71 5.91 5.46
CA LYS A 182 -28.11 4.86 4.52
C LYS A 182 -28.73 5.47 3.26
N VAL A 183 -28.37 4.90 2.11
CA VAL A 183 -28.85 5.31 0.79
C VAL A 183 -29.58 4.14 0.15
N ALA A 184 -30.76 4.42 -0.39
CA ALA A 184 -31.54 3.41 -1.11
C ALA A 184 -30.85 3.10 -2.46
N ALA A 185 -30.54 1.82 -2.68
CA ALA A 185 -30.05 1.38 -3.97
C ALA A 185 -31.18 1.31 -5.01
N PRO A 186 -30.88 1.41 -6.33
CA PRO A 186 -31.85 1.12 -7.40
C PRO A 186 -32.52 -0.25 -7.21
N ALA A 187 -33.76 -0.36 -7.61
CA ALA A 187 -34.58 -1.59 -7.39
C ALA A 187 -34.00 -2.82 -8.11
N ASP A 188 -33.31 -2.60 -9.23
CA ASP A 188 -32.63 -3.60 -10.06
C ASP A 188 -31.14 -3.80 -9.71
N ALA A 189 -30.64 -3.12 -8.69
CA ALA A 189 -29.27 -3.34 -8.22
C ALA A 189 -29.16 -4.70 -7.51
N PRO A 190 -27.98 -5.37 -7.57
CA PRO A 190 -27.69 -6.51 -6.73
C PRO A 190 -27.85 -6.17 -5.25
N LYS A 191 -28.53 -7.03 -4.48
CA LYS A 191 -28.76 -6.80 -3.05
C LYS A 191 -27.63 -7.38 -2.22
N VAL A 192 -27.11 -6.58 -1.29
CA VAL A 192 -26.10 -7.04 -0.33
C VAL A 192 -26.79 -7.85 0.77
N LYS A 193 -26.26 -9.05 1.06
CA LYS A 193 -26.67 -9.86 2.21
C LYS A 193 -25.69 -9.59 3.35
N GLU A 194 -26.23 -9.30 4.52
CA GLU A 194 -25.46 -8.88 5.70
C GLU A 194 -25.85 -9.71 6.92
N SER A 195 -24.88 -9.84 7.83
CA SER A 195 -25.08 -10.33 9.20
C SER A 195 -24.35 -9.37 10.15
N GLY A 196 -25.08 -8.46 10.80
CA GLY A 196 -24.52 -7.26 11.40
C GLY A 196 -23.84 -6.41 10.32
N ASP A 197 -22.62 -5.96 10.58
CA ASP A 197 -21.84 -5.19 9.60
C ASP A 197 -21.12 -6.06 8.56
N LYS A 198 -21.12 -7.39 8.72
CA LYS A 198 -20.41 -8.30 7.81
C LYS A 198 -21.24 -8.58 6.56
N VAL A 199 -20.63 -8.38 5.40
CA VAL A 199 -21.20 -8.83 4.13
C VAL A 199 -21.01 -10.34 4.00
N THR A 200 -22.11 -11.06 3.81
CA THR A 200 -22.15 -12.52 3.70
C THR A 200 -22.43 -12.99 2.27
N GLY A 201 -22.86 -12.08 1.40
CA GLY A 201 -23.15 -12.43 0.01
C GLY A 201 -23.73 -11.27 -0.80
N ILE A 202 -23.92 -11.52 -2.09
CA ILE A 202 -24.58 -10.62 -3.02
C ILE A 202 -25.70 -11.42 -3.71
N ASP A 203 -26.92 -10.89 -3.72
CA ASP A 203 -28.08 -11.49 -4.37
C ASP A 203 -28.37 -10.79 -5.70
N PHE A 204 -28.22 -11.51 -6.79
CA PHE A 204 -28.45 -11.03 -8.15
C PHE A 204 -29.85 -11.35 -8.69
N SER A 205 -30.75 -11.87 -7.87
CA SER A 205 -32.08 -12.35 -8.34
C SER A 205 -32.92 -11.27 -9.03
N LYS A 206 -32.73 -10.01 -8.66
CA LYS A 206 -33.44 -8.87 -9.27
C LYS A 206 -32.52 -8.08 -10.24
N ALA A 207 -31.26 -8.39 -10.30
CA ALA A 207 -30.31 -7.73 -11.22
C ALA A 207 -30.52 -8.21 -12.67
N PRO A 208 -30.21 -7.36 -13.65
CA PRO A 208 -30.24 -7.78 -15.06
C PRO A 208 -29.37 -9.00 -15.29
N LYS A 209 -29.83 -9.96 -16.14
CA LYS A 209 -29.01 -11.14 -16.50
C LYS A 209 -27.72 -10.73 -17.18
N LYS A 210 -27.76 -9.70 -18.04
CA LYS A 210 -26.59 -9.15 -18.69
C LYS A 210 -25.88 -8.17 -17.76
N ALA A 211 -24.60 -8.38 -17.54
CA ALA A 211 -23.77 -7.47 -16.76
C ALA A 211 -23.70 -6.06 -17.38
N PRO A 212 -23.62 -5.00 -16.58
CA PRO A 212 -23.37 -3.66 -17.07
C PRO A 212 -22.04 -3.58 -17.84
N SER A 213 -22.05 -2.81 -18.93
CA SER A 213 -20.86 -2.56 -19.76
C SER A 213 -20.03 -1.35 -19.33
N LYS A 214 -20.55 -0.57 -18.36
CA LYS A 214 -19.90 0.61 -17.80
C LYS A 214 -19.68 0.41 -16.30
N LEU A 215 -18.62 1.01 -15.78
CA LEU A 215 -18.35 1.09 -14.35
C LEU A 215 -19.52 1.76 -13.64
N GLN A 216 -20.07 1.09 -12.63
CA GLN A 216 -21.14 1.62 -11.79
C GLN A 216 -20.70 1.67 -10.33
N VAL A 217 -21.12 2.73 -9.64
CA VAL A 217 -20.90 2.93 -8.20
C VAL A 217 -22.22 3.26 -7.56
N ILE A 218 -22.69 2.40 -6.68
CA ILE A 218 -23.98 2.54 -6.00
C ILE A 218 -23.67 2.74 -4.52
N PRO A 219 -23.87 3.95 -3.97
CA PRO A 219 -23.72 4.18 -2.54
C PRO A 219 -24.82 3.43 -1.77
N LEU A 220 -24.43 2.74 -0.69
CA LEU A 220 -25.32 2.04 0.23
C LEU A 220 -25.33 2.71 1.61
N VAL A 221 -24.15 3.21 2.02
CA VAL A 221 -23.99 4.08 3.19
C VAL A 221 -23.07 5.21 2.76
N GLN A 222 -23.51 6.43 2.96
CA GLN A 222 -22.71 7.63 2.76
C GLN A 222 -22.04 8.02 4.07
N GLY A 223 -20.72 7.82 4.16
CA GLY A 223 -19.94 8.16 5.34
C GLY A 223 -19.80 9.68 5.52
N ASP A 224 -19.50 10.09 6.72
CA ASP A 224 -19.31 11.49 7.12
C ASP A 224 -17.87 11.83 7.53
N GLY A 225 -16.98 10.83 7.59
CA GLY A 225 -15.58 11.00 7.93
C GLY A 225 -14.72 11.65 6.83
N PRO A 226 -13.39 11.71 7.02
CA PRO A 226 -12.48 12.26 6.02
C PRO A 226 -12.56 11.49 4.68
N ALA A 227 -12.28 12.19 3.58
CA ALA A 227 -12.29 11.59 2.25
C ALA A 227 -10.96 10.90 1.94
N ALA A 228 -11.03 9.73 1.33
CA ALA A 228 -9.86 9.01 0.81
C ALA A 228 -9.16 9.85 -0.28
N LYS A 229 -7.83 9.93 -0.22
CA LYS A 229 -7.02 10.67 -1.18
C LYS A 229 -6.19 9.69 -2.02
N ALA A 230 -6.07 9.97 -3.32
CA ALA A 230 -5.13 9.25 -4.17
C ALA A 230 -3.69 9.38 -3.60
N GLY A 231 -2.91 8.31 -3.70
CA GLY A 231 -1.57 8.28 -3.14
C GLY A 231 -1.52 7.99 -1.64
N ARG A 232 -2.63 7.55 -1.03
CA ARG A 232 -2.70 7.25 0.41
C ARG A 232 -3.16 5.82 0.67
N LEU A 233 -2.78 5.29 1.83
CA LEU A 233 -3.33 4.04 2.36
C LEU A 233 -4.75 4.27 2.86
N VAL A 234 -5.64 3.38 2.49
CA VAL A 234 -7.02 3.32 2.97
C VAL A 234 -7.30 1.91 3.44
N THR A 235 -7.93 1.78 4.60
CA THR A 235 -8.28 0.47 5.18
C THR A 235 -9.72 0.13 4.84
N PHE A 236 -9.93 -1.07 4.30
CA PHE A 236 -11.22 -1.56 3.81
C PHE A 236 -11.63 -2.87 4.43
N ASN A 237 -12.95 -3.08 4.50
CA ASN A 237 -13.52 -4.41 4.33
C ASN A 237 -14.11 -4.51 2.92
N TYR A 238 -14.06 -5.71 2.34
CA TYR A 238 -14.66 -5.95 1.04
C TYR A 238 -15.12 -7.39 0.83
N TYR A 239 -16.09 -7.52 -0.08
CA TYR A 239 -16.56 -8.79 -0.62
C TYR A 239 -16.58 -8.68 -2.14
N GLY A 240 -15.86 -9.56 -2.84
CA GLY A 240 -15.75 -9.56 -4.29
C GLY A 240 -16.31 -10.83 -4.91
N ALA A 241 -17.23 -10.69 -5.88
CA ALA A 241 -17.81 -11.80 -6.62
C ALA A 241 -17.83 -11.51 -8.13
N VAL A 242 -17.81 -12.54 -8.95
CA VAL A 242 -18.11 -12.43 -10.38
C VAL A 242 -19.59 -12.12 -10.55
N TRP A 243 -19.97 -11.26 -11.50
CA TRP A 243 -21.36 -10.91 -11.77
C TRP A 243 -22.23 -12.15 -11.93
N GLY A 244 -23.35 -12.19 -11.22
CA GLY A 244 -24.28 -13.32 -11.19
C GLY A 244 -23.84 -14.49 -10.30
N SER A 245 -22.65 -14.46 -9.72
CA SER A 245 -22.19 -15.46 -8.77
C SER A 245 -22.53 -15.05 -7.34
N ASN A 246 -23.07 -15.99 -6.56
CA ASN A 246 -23.30 -15.81 -5.11
C ASN A 246 -22.12 -16.27 -4.26
N LYS A 247 -21.02 -16.72 -4.89
CA LYS A 247 -19.79 -17.12 -4.21
C LYS A 247 -18.72 -16.04 -4.38
N PRO A 248 -18.02 -15.63 -3.32
CA PRO A 248 -16.93 -14.70 -3.45
C PRO A 248 -15.72 -15.39 -4.09
N PHE A 249 -14.99 -14.66 -4.92
CA PHE A 249 -13.64 -15.05 -5.29
C PHE A 249 -12.63 -14.55 -4.24
N ASP A 250 -12.98 -13.47 -3.52
CA ASP A 250 -12.18 -12.94 -2.40
C ASP A 250 -13.06 -12.12 -1.44
N SER A 251 -12.71 -12.16 -0.14
CA SER A 251 -13.42 -11.40 0.89
C SER A 251 -12.54 -11.19 2.12
N SER A 252 -12.38 -9.94 2.56
CA SER A 252 -11.73 -9.62 3.82
C SER A 252 -12.58 -10.03 5.03
N PHE A 253 -13.92 -10.05 4.88
CA PHE A 253 -14.83 -10.48 5.94
C PHE A 253 -14.60 -11.94 6.34
N SER A 254 -14.25 -12.82 5.36
CA SER A 254 -13.93 -14.21 5.64
C SER A 254 -12.56 -14.37 6.34
N ARG A 255 -11.64 -13.43 6.16
CA ARG A 255 -10.34 -13.39 6.84
C ARG A 255 -10.41 -12.77 8.23
N GLY A 256 -11.55 -12.17 8.61
CA GLY A 256 -11.79 -11.61 9.93
C GLY A 256 -11.13 -10.27 10.24
N ALA A 257 -10.46 -9.65 9.27
CA ALA A 257 -9.77 -8.37 9.45
C ALA A 257 -9.85 -7.49 8.20
N PRO A 258 -10.03 -6.16 8.37
CA PRO A 258 -9.88 -5.22 7.28
C PRO A 258 -8.43 -5.16 6.78
N VAL A 259 -8.26 -4.70 5.55
CA VAL A 259 -6.97 -4.67 4.86
C VAL A 259 -6.63 -3.28 4.35
N PRO A 260 -5.40 -2.78 4.56
CA PRO A 260 -4.96 -1.50 4.03
C PRO A 260 -4.37 -1.67 2.62
N PHE A 261 -4.79 -0.79 1.68
CA PHE A 261 -4.23 -0.67 0.34
C PHE A 261 -4.01 0.80 -0.04
N GLY A 262 -2.97 1.07 -0.82
CA GLY A 262 -2.78 2.35 -1.49
C GLY A 262 -3.75 2.51 -2.63
N VAL A 263 -4.46 3.63 -2.67
CA VAL A 263 -5.48 3.91 -3.70
C VAL A 263 -4.98 4.98 -4.68
N GLY A 264 -5.40 4.90 -5.94
CA GLY A 264 -4.99 5.86 -6.98
C GLY A 264 -3.50 5.78 -7.35
N VAL A 265 -2.85 4.65 -7.11
CA VAL A 265 -1.41 4.43 -7.36
C VAL A 265 -1.15 3.29 -8.35
N LYS A 266 -2.15 2.84 -9.07
CA LYS A 266 -2.08 1.72 -10.04
C LYS A 266 -1.67 0.38 -9.41
N GLY A 267 -1.90 0.24 -8.11
CA GLY A 267 -1.66 -0.98 -7.34
C GLY A 267 -2.88 -1.89 -7.25
N LEU A 268 -4.05 -1.39 -7.64
CA LEU A 268 -5.33 -2.09 -7.63
C LEU A 268 -5.92 -2.18 -9.05
N ILE A 269 -7.06 -2.85 -9.19
CA ILE A 269 -7.81 -2.82 -10.45
C ILE A 269 -8.25 -1.37 -10.76
N PRO A 270 -8.37 -1.00 -12.05
CA PRO A 270 -8.73 0.38 -12.42
C PRO A 270 -10.01 0.90 -11.78
N ALA A 271 -11.02 0.03 -11.57
CA ALA A 271 -12.25 0.42 -10.88
C ALA A 271 -12.00 0.97 -9.48
N TRP A 272 -11.14 0.32 -8.67
CA TRP A 272 -10.86 0.76 -7.32
C TRP A 272 -10.05 2.04 -7.29
N ASP A 273 -9.02 2.15 -8.13
CA ASP A 273 -8.18 3.35 -8.23
C ASP A 273 -8.96 4.58 -8.70
N LYS A 274 -10.05 4.38 -9.49
CA LYS A 274 -10.94 5.46 -9.93
C LYS A 274 -12.00 5.84 -8.89
N VAL A 275 -12.53 4.86 -8.16
CA VAL A 275 -13.73 5.03 -7.32
C VAL A 275 -13.39 5.39 -5.89
N ILE A 276 -12.37 4.74 -5.31
CA ILE A 276 -12.09 4.91 -3.88
C ILE A 276 -11.64 6.33 -3.51
N PRO A 277 -10.75 7.00 -4.29
CA PRO A 277 -10.44 8.40 -4.03
C PRO A 277 -11.71 9.26 -4.05
N GLY A 278 -11.92 10.03 -2.99
CA GLY A 278 -13.12 10.85 -2.79
C GLY A 278 -14.20 10.21 -1.92
N LEU A 279 -14.21 8.88 -1.74
CA LEU A 279 -15.12 8.24 -0.79
C LEU A 279 -14.74 8.61 0.64
N LYS A 280 -15.76 8.89 1.45
CA LYS A 280 -15.56 9.24 2.87
C LYS A 280 -15.43 8.00 3.75
N GLN A 281 -14.65 8.08 4.79
CA GLN A 281 -14.61 7.07 5.84
C GLN A 281 -16.01 6.85 6.41
N GLY A 282 -16.38 5.59 6.61
CA GLY A 282 -17.71 5.16 7.00
C GLY A 282 -18.62 4.79 5.81
N SER A 283 -18.21 5.06 4.57
CA SER A 283 -19.01 4.70 3.39
C SER A 283 -19.02 3.18 3.15
N ARG A 284 -20.18 2.67 2.68
CA ARG A 284 -20.31 1.39 2.00
C ARG A 284 -20.79 1.62 0.59
N VAL A 285 -20.10 1.06 -0.38
CA VAL A 285 -20.45 1.18 -1.80
C VAL A 285 -20.51 -0.19 -2.47
N LEU A 286 -21.41 -0.34 -3.45
CA LEU A 286 -21.41 -1.44 -4.39
C LEU A 286 -20.77 -0.95 -5.68
N ILE A 287 -19.68 -1.61 -6.10
CA ILE A 287 -18.93 -1.29 -7.32
C ILE A 287 -19.15 -2.42 -8.31
N ILE A 288 -19.62 -2.10 -9.53
CA ILE A 288 -19.75 -3.06 -10.62
C ILE A 288 -18.73 -2.67 -11.69
N ALA A 289 -17.67 -3.47 -11.80
CA ALA A 289 -16.52 -3.23 -12.64
C ALA A 289 -16.58 -4.12 -13.89
N PRO A 290 -16.83 -3.57 -15.11
CA PRO A 290 -16.73 -4.34 -16.34
C PRO A 290 -15.28 -4.77 -16.58
N PRO A 291 -15.02 -5.72 -17.51
CA PRO A 291 -13.68 -6.26 -17.72
C PRO A 291 -12.58 -5.23 -17.91
N GLY A 292 -12.85 -4.14 -18.65
CA GLY A 292 -11.87 -3.06 -18.88
C GLY A 292 -11.48 -2.26 -17.63
N ASP A 293 -12.30 -2.29 -16.58
CA ASP A 293 -12.03 -1.69 -15.28
C ASP A 293 -11.61 -2.74 -14.22
N ALA A 294 -11.46 -4.01 -14.63
CA ALA A 294 -11.05 -5.15 -13.80
C ALA A 294 -9.79 -5.81 -14.36
N TYR A 295 -9.83 -7.10 -14.66
CA TYR A 295 -8.67 -7.87 -15.16
C TYR A 295 -8.67 -8.08 -16.68
N GLY A 296 -9.66 -7.58 -17.41
CA GLY A 296 -9.73 -7.68 -18.87
C GLY A 296 -9.79 -9.13 -19.35
N ALA A 297 -9.00 -9.40 -20.38
CA ALA A 297 -8.87 -10.74 -20.95
C ALA A 297 -7.98 -11.71 -20.13
N GLN A 298 -7.44 -11.26 -18.99
CA GLN A 298 -6.59 -12.10 -18.14
C GLN A 298 -7.45 -12.81 -17.09
N ALA A 299 -7.48 -14.13 -17.13
CA ALA A 299 -8.08 -14.91 -16.04
C ALA A 299 -7.23 -14.83 -14.78
N GLN A 300 -7.88 -14.79 -13.60
CA GLN A 300 -7.26 -14.88 -12.30
C GLN A 300 -7.82 -16.10 -11.55
N SER A 301 -7.22 -16.46 -10.42
CA SER A 301 -7.76 -17.56 -9.59
C SER A 301 -9.20 -17.24 -9.18
N GLY A 302 -10.15 -18.08 -9.58
CA GLY A 302 -11.58 -17.90 -9.31
C GLY A 302 -12.29 -16.83 -10.16
N ILE A 303 -11.60 -16.18 -11.12
CA ILE A 303 -12.14 -15.15 -12.00
C ILE A 303 -11.86 -15.51 -13.46
N PRO A 304 -12.86 -15.94 -14.25
CA PRO A 304 -12.70 -16.16 -15.68
C PRO A 304 -12.28 -14.90 -16.43
N ALA A 305 -11.64 -15.08 -17.59
CA ALA A 305 -11.33 -13.96 -18.48
C ALA A 305 -12.60 -13.20 -18.86
N ASN A 306 -12.47 -11.90 -19.08
CA ASN A 306 -13.57 -10.99 -19.46
C ASN A 306 -14.75 -10.99 -18.47
N SER A 307 -14.49 -11.25 -17.18
CA SER A 307 -15.53 -11.19 -16.16
C SER A 307 -15.84 -9.76 -15.74
N THR A 308 -17.12 -9.42 -15.59
CA THR A 308 -17.57 -8.27 -14.81
C THR A 308 -17.53 -8.65 -13.34
N LEU A 309 -16.92 -7.81 -12.52
CA LEU A 309 -16.77 -8.03 -11.09
C LEU A 309 -17.71 -7.14 -10.30
N THR A 310 -18.19 -7.64 -9.18
CA THR A 310 -19.03 -6.90 -8.25
C THR A 310 -18.37 -6.90 -6.88
N PHE A 311 -18.20 -5.72 -6.30
CA PHE A 311 -17.60 -5.56 -4.99
C PHE A 311 -18.55 -4.80 -4.06
N VAL A 312 -18.64 -5.26 -2.82
CA VAL A 312 -19.11 -4.42 -1.71
C VAL A 312 -17.89 -3.97 -0.96
N VAL A 313 -17.71 -2.67 -0.81
CA VAL A 313 -16.51 -2.08 -0.17
C VAL A 313 -16.93 -1.15 0.95
N ASP A 314 -16.38 -1.38 2.15
CA ASP A 314 -16.47 -0.50 3.30
C ASP A 314 -15.19 0.30 3.45
N VAL A 315 -15.26 1.61 3.42
CA VAL A 315 -14.13 2.51 3.69
C VAL A 315 -14.04 2.73 5.20
N LEU A 316 -13.14 2.04 5.89
CA LEU A 316 -13.11 2.00 7.35
C LEU A 316 -12.02 2.89 7.97
N GLY A 317 -10.91 3.07 7.30
CA GLY A 317 -9.83 3.93 7.76
C GLY A 317 -9.26 4.74 6.62
N VAL A 318 -9.09 6.04 6.85
CA VAL A 318 -8.52 6.98 5.88
C VAL A 318 -7.33 7.68 6.54
N ASP A 319 -6.20 7.67 5.86
CA ASP A 319 -5.03 8.46 6.24
C ASP A 319 -5.27 9.92 5.80
N SER A 320 -5.36 10.80 6.77
CA SER A 320 -5.71 12.23 6.61
C SER A 320 -4.51 13.10 6.27
#